data_bda91c481e158cef0cfa144fb0faa00e
#
_entry.id   bda91c481e158cef0cfa144fb0faa00e
#
_cell.length_a   1.000
_cell.length_b   1.000
_cell.length_c   1.000
_cell.angle_alpha   90.00
_cell.angle_beta   90.00
_cell.angle_gamma   90.00
#
_symmetry.space_group_name_H-M   'P 1'
#
loop_
_entity.id
_entity.type
_entity.pdbx_description
1 polymer ?
#
loop_
_entity_poly.entity_id
_entity_poly.type
_entity_poly.pdbx_seq_one_letter_code
_entity_poly.pdbx_strand_id
1 'polypeptide(L)'
;MCALMTPEFFCYGSVGCPMPSVEVRLVDVPEAGYFANKNPAQGEVWIRGPSVTQGYFKRPEITEEAITKDGWLRTGDIGQWDEQGTLSLIDRKKNLVKLSGGEYIALERLESTYKACNFVSNLCLVASSDAKQPMAVVFPREDNLRAALEDNNKKDIAHLELSNLCHDK
;
A
#
# COMPACT_ATOMS: atom_id res chain seq x y z
N MET A 1 18.54 -8.03 -3.31
CA MET A 1 17.37 -8.65 -4.00
C MET A 1 16.99 -9.88 -3.22
N CYS A 2 15.71 -10.08 -2.92
CA CYS A 2 15.26 -11.23 -2.10
C CYS A 2 14.25 -12.12 -2.84
N ALA A 3 13.54 -11.61 -3.82
CA ALA A 3 12.61 -12.35 -4.65
C ALA A 3 12.83 -12.01 -6.12
N LEU A 4 12.49 -12.94 -6.99
CA LEU A 4 12.65 -12.82 -8.43
C LEU A 4 11.43 -13.40 -9.13
N MET A 5 10.97 -12.70 -10.15
CA MET A 5 9.94 -13.17 -11.07
C MET A 5 10.64 -13.69 -12.33
N THR A 6 10.28 -14.89 -12.75
CA THR A 6 10.75 -15.46 -14.01
C THR A 6 9.66 -15.37 -15.08
N PRO A 7 10.00 -15.44 -16.38
CA PRO A 7 8.99 -15.40 -17.44
C PRO A 7 7.93 -16.50 -17.34
N GLU A 8 8.30 -17.67 -16.80
CA GLU A 8 7.40 -18.81 -16.63
C GLU A 8 6.42 -18.59 -15.45
N PHE A 9 6.80 -17.77 -14.47
CA PHE A 9 6.01 -17.48 -13.27
C PHE A 9 5.68 -15.99 -13.16
N PHE A 10 5.32 -15.38 -14.28
CA PHE A 10 4.93 -13.97 -14.29
C PHE A 10 3.50 -13.80 -13.77
N CYS A 11 3.33 -13.05 -12.69
CA CYS A 11 2.04 -12.70 -12.13
C CYS A 11 2.00 -11.20 -11.78
N TYR A 12 1.01 -10.50 -12.30
CA TYR A 12 0.82 -9.09 -11.94
C TYR A 12 0.54 -8.93 -10.44
N GLY A 13 1.21 -7.96 -9.81
CA GLY A 13 1.06 -7.69 -8.39
C GLY A 13 1.94 -8.55 -7.46
N SER A 14 2.62 -9.58 -8.02
CA SER A 14 3.61 -10.36 -7.28
C SER A 14 5.02 -9.79 -7.44
N VAL A 15 5.88 -10.01 -6.46
CA VAL A 15 7.35 -9.78 -6.54
C VAL A 15 8.12 -11.06 -6.86
N GLY A 16 7.42 -12.18 -7.03
CA GLY A 16 7.97 -13.47 -7.42
C GLY A 16 8.30 -14.39 -6.25
N CYS A 17 9.09 -15.43 -6.54
CA CYS A 17 9.54 -16.40 -5.56
C CYS A 17 10.82 -15.93 -4.85
N PRO A 18 11.02 -16.31 -3.58
CA PRO A 18 12.29 -16.07 -2.90
C PRO A 18 13.45 -16.71 -3.62
N MET A 19 14.59 -16.02 -3.62
CA MET A 19 15.84 -16.59 -4.15
C MET A 19 16.36 -17.71 -3.23
N PRO A 20 17.00 -18.74 -3.77
CA PRO A 20 17.49 -19.89 -2.98
C PRO A 20 18.47 -19.53 -1.84
N SER A 21 19.15 -18.38 -1.94
CA SER A 21 20.09 -17.89 -0.93
C SER A 21 19.45 -17.04 0.16
N VAL A 22 18.13 -16.83 0.12
CA VAL A 22 17.41 -15.92 1.00
C VAL A 22 16.26 -16.64 1.68
N GLU A 23 16.16 -16.45 2.98
CA GLU A 23 14.99 -16.85 3.76
C GLU A 23 14.02 -15.66 3.85
N VAL A 24 12.75 -15.94 3.64
CA VAL A 24 11.67 -14.96 3.77
C VAL A 24 10.61 -15.53 4.72
N ARG A 25 10.16 -14.72 5.69
CA ARG A 25 9.03 -15.07 6.54
C ARG A 25 8.08 -13.91 6.68
N LEU A 26 6.82 -14.20 6.93
CA LEU A 26 5.83 -13.24 7.35
C LEU A 26 5.71 -13.24 8.87
N VAL A 27 5.69 -12.06 9.47
CA VAL A 27 5.53 -11.86 10.90
C VAL A 27 4.21 -11.15 11.14
N ASP A 28 3.43 -11.63 12.08
CA ASP A 28 2.12 -11.07 12.41
C ASP A 28 2.20 -9.58 12.73
N VAL A 29 1.19 -8.86 12.26
CA VAL A 29 0.92 -7.45 12.60
C VAL A 29 -0.51 -7.36 13.10
N PRO A 30 -0.77 -7.81 14.34
CA PRO A 30 -2.13 -7.96 14.88
C PRO A 30 -2.91 -6.65 14.90
N GLU A 31 -2.19 -5.55 15.17
CA GLU A 31 -2.76 -4.20 15.19
C GLU A 31 -3.41 -3.79 13.86
N ALA A 32 -2.92 -4.33 12.74
CA ALA A 32 -3.45 -4.07 11.41
C ALA A 32 -4.26 -5.25 10.83
N GLY A 33 -4.47 -6.32 11.61
CA GLY A 33 -5.24 -7.49 11.22
C GLY A 33 -4.52 -8.46 10.29
N TYR A 34 -3.21 -8.34 10.11
CA TYR A 34 -2.40 -9.24 9.29
C TYR A 34 -1.82 -10.39 10.12
N PHE A 35 -2.07 -11.61 9.67
CA PHE A 35 -1.66 -12.83 10.37
C PHE A 35 -1.04 -13.83 9.39
N ALA A 36 0.13 -14.35 9.73
CA ALA A 36 0.85 -15.32 8.90
C ALA A 36 0.22 -16.72 8.92
N ASN A 37 -0.63 -17.03 9.90
CA ASN A 37 -1.30 -18.32 10.08
C ASN A 37 -2.73 -18.36 9.49
N LYS A 38 -3.16 -17.31 8.78
CA LYS A 38 -4.46 -17.27 8.09
C LYS A 38 -4.30 -17.61 6.61
N ASN A 39 -5.41 -17.78 5.92
CA ASN A 39 -5.45 -17.91 4.46
C ASN A 39 -6.25 -16.74 3.89
N PRO A 40 -5.61 -15.87 3.06
CA PRO A 40 -4.19 -15.89 2.71
C PRO A 40 -3.28 -15.51 3.91
N ALA A 41 -2.07 -16.09 3.92
CA ALA A 41 -1.06 -15.75 4.92
C ALA A 41 -0.51 -14.35 4.66
N GLN A 42 -0.63 -13.45 5.65
CA GLN A 42 -0.25 -12.03 5.55
C GLN A 42 0.56 -11.59 6.77
N GLY A 43 1.52 -10.68 6.56
CA GLY A 43 2.32 -10.16 7.66
C GLY A 43 3.46 -9.29 7.19
N GLU A 44 4.22 -8.74 8.14
CA GLU A 44 5.44 -8.01 7.83
C GLU A 44 6.48 -8.96 7.24
N VAL A 45 7.03 -8.58 6.08
CA VAL A 45 8.06 -9.35 5.38
C VAL A 45 9.38 -9.19 6.10
N TRP A 46 9.92 -10.28 6.63
CA TRP A 46 11.25 -10.32 7.20
C TRP A 46 12.16 -11.18 6.33
N ILE A 47 13.39 -10.72 6.13
CA ILE A 47 14.34 -11.32 5.20
C ILE A 47 15.63 -11.63 5.95
N ARG A 48 16.20 -12.82 5.68
CA ARG A 48 17.52 -13.21 6.17
C ARG A 48 18.34 -13.85 5.04
N GLY A 49 19.62 -13.56 5.01
CA GLY A 49 20.55 -14.16 4.03
C GLY A 49 21.72 -13.24 3.69
N PRO A 50 22.63 -13.71 2.84
CA PRO A 50 23.87 -12.98 2.51
C PRO A 50 23.63 -11.66 1.74
N SER A 51 22.44 -11.45 1.20
CA SER A 51 22.08 -10.18 0.53
C SER A 51 21.61 -9.09 1.50
N VAL A 52 21.44 -9.42 2.79
CA VAL A 52 21.05 -8.45 3.82
C VAL A 52 22.29 -7.65 4.22
N THR A 53 22.14 -6.33 4.32
CA THR A 53 23.19 -5.43 4.79
C THR A 53 23.60 -5.74 6.23
N GLN A 54 24.84 -5.41 6.60
CA GLN A 54 25.30 -5.51 7.98
C GLN A 54 24.79 -4.39 8.88
N GLY A 55 24.20 -3.34 8.30
CA GLY A 55 23.61 -2.26 9.06
C GLY A 55 23.68 -0.91 8.34
N TYR A 56 23.21 0.13 9.03
CA TYR A 56 23.26 1.50 8.58
C TYR A 56 24.56 2.18 9.02
N PHE A 57 25.27 2.79 8.07
CA PHE A 57 26.56 3.41 8.33
C PHE A 57 26.47 4.48 9.43
N LYS A 58 27.28 4.34 10.49
CA LYS A 58 27.31 5.22 11.67
C LYS A 58 25.96 5.42 12.38
N ARG A 59 25.04 4.45 12.23
CA ARG A 59 23.70 4.50 12.86
C ARG A 59 23.39 3.16 13.53
N PRO A 60 24.06 2.82 14.65
CA PRO A 60 23.86 1.55 15.34
C PRO A 60 22.41 1.39 15.85
N GLU A 61 21.82 2.46 16.38
CA GLU A 61 20.45 2.44 16.89
C GLU A 61 19.42 2.06 15.80
N ILE A 62 19.56 2.61 14.59
CA ILE A 62 18.69 2.27 13.46
C ILE A 62 18.95 0.84 12.99
N THR A 63 20.21 0.40 13.08
CA THR A 63 20.59 -0.97 12.72
C THR A 63 19.94 -1.99 13.65
N GLU A 64 19.96 -1.76 14.96
CA GLU A 64 19.32 -2.63 15.96
C GLU A 64 17.81 -2.66 15.83
N GLU A 65 17.21 -1.53 15.44
CA GLU A 65 15.77 -1.47 15.13
C GLU A 65 15.43 -2.27 13.87
N ALA A 66 16.25 -2.16 12.82
CA ALA A 66 15.97 -2.76 11.52
C ALA A 66 16.37 -4.22 11.43
N ILE A 67 17.45 -4.63 12.12
CA ILE A 67 18.01 -5.99 12.02
C ILE A 67 17.99 -6.64 13.40
N THR A 68 17.35 -7.79 13.48
CA THR A 68 17.30 -8.58 14.72
C THR A 68 18.65 -9.23 15.04
N LYS A 69 18.86 -9.64 16.29
CA LYS A 69 20.13 -10.29 16.72
C LYS A 69 20.42 -11.60 15.99
N ASP A 70 19.39 -12.28 15.48
CA ASP A 70 19.46 -13.51 14.69
C ASP A 70 19.52 -13.24 13.16
N GLY A 71 19.73 -11.98 12.78
CA GLY A 71 20.04 -11.58 11.39
C GLY A 71 18.84 -11.37 10.48
N TRP A 72 17.62 -11.25 11.02
CA TRP A 72 16.45 -10.89 10.22
C TRP A 72 16.34 -9.39 10.02
N LEU A 73 16.24 -8.96 8.76
CA LEU A 73 15.90 -7.60 8.38
C LEU A 73 14.38 -7.43 8.42
N ARG A 74 13.90 -6.50 9.21
CA ARG A 74 12.52 -6.00 9.20
C ARG A 74 12.38 -5.03 8.04
N THR A 75 11.64 -5.41 7.00
CA THR A 75 11.54 -4.56 5.80
C THR A 75 10.57 -3.39 5.99
N GLY A 76 9.62 -3.54 6.90
CA GLY A 76 8.50 -2.61 7.06
C GLY A 76 7.46 -2.74 5.95
N ASP A 77 7.61 -3.67 5.02
CA ASP A 77 6.63 -3.97 3.98
C ASP A 77 5.71 -5.10 4.46
N ILE A 78 4.44 -5.02 4.16
CA ILE A 78 3.45 -6.07 4.43
C ILE A 78 3.32 -6.90 3.16
N GLY A 79 3.50 -8.20 3.31
CA GLY A 79 3.41 -9.15 2.21
C GLY A 79 2.33 -10.20 2.42
N GLN A 80 2.05 -10.90 1.34
CA GLN A 80 1.12 -12.02 1.29
C GLN A 80 1.72 -13.13 0.46
N TRP A 81 1.57 -14.38 0.93
CA TRP A 81 1.82 -15.56 0.12
C TRP A 81 0.57 -15.94 -0.67
N ASP A 82 0.75 -16.29 -1.93
CA ASP A 82 -0.27 -16.98 -2.71
C ASP A 82 -0.12 -18.51 -2.60
N GLU A 83 -1.06 -19.23 -3.21
CA GLU A 83 -1.08 -20.70 -3.21
C GLU A 83 0.09 -21.32 -3.99
N GLN A 84 0.73 -20.55 -4.88
CA GLN A 84 1.87 -20.97 -5.67
C GLN A 84 3.22 -20.69 -4.97
N GLY A 85 3.18 -20.09 -3.79
CA GLY A 85 4.38 -19.72 -3.03
C GLY A 85 5.08 -18.49 -3.58
N THR A 86 4.37 -17.62 -4.33
CA THR A 86 4.89 -16.31 -4.72
C THR A 86 4.54 -15.25 -3.68
N LEU A 87 5.43 -14.27 -3.53
CA LEU A 87 5.25 -13.17 -2.61
C LEU A 87 4.64 -11.98 -3.33
N SER A 88 3.60 -11.40 -2.75
CA SER A 88 3.05 -10.11 -3.15
C SER A 88 3.22 -9.10 -2.03
N LEU A 89 3.55 -7.86 -2.37
CA LEU A 89 3.54 -6.76 -1.42
C LEU A 89 2.17 -6.08 -1.46
N ILE A 90 1.52 -5.97 -0.32
CA ILE A 90 0.15 -5.45 -0.21
C ILE A 90 0.08 -4.09 0.46
N ASP A 91 1.09 -3.75 1.27
CA ASP A 91 1.11 -2.49 2.00
C ASP A 91 2.50 -2.17 2.58
N ARG A 92 2.58 -1.01 3.23
CA ARG A 92 3.71 -0.62 4.10
C ARG A 92 3.26 -0.38 5.52
N LYS A 93 3.99 -0.95 6.48
CA LYS A 93 3.70 -0.78 7.91
C LYS A 93 3.62 0.70 8.33
N LYS A 94 4.47 1.55 7.75
CA LYS A 94 4.50 2.99 8.00
C LYS A 94 3.27 3.74 7.49
N ASN A 95 2.57 3.16 6.51
CA ASN A 95 1.39 3.76 5.88
C ASN A 95 0.09 3.33 6.55
N LEU A 96 0.19 2.45 7.55
CA LEU A 96 -0.93 2.05 8.38
C LEU A 96 -1.19 3.15 9.41
N VAL A 97 -2.34 3.78 9.32
CA VAL A 97 -2.76 4.81 10.27
C VAL A 97 -3.88 4.27 11.15
N LYS A 98 -3.68 4.35 12.46
CA LYS A 98 -4.72 4.00 13.43
C LYS A 98 -5.69 5.16 13.57
N LEU A 99 -6.96 4.93 13.31
CA LEU A 99 -8.01 5.90 13.54
C LEU A 99 -8.45 5.94 15.01
N SER A 100 -9.19 6.99 15.38
CA SER A 100 -9.70 7.17 16.75
C SER A 100 -10.63 6.03 17.21
N GLY A 101 -11.28 5.33 16.28
CA GLY A 101 -12.07 4.13 16.54
C GLY A 101 -11.25 2.86 16.81
N GLY A 102 -9.91 2.93 16.71
CA GLY A 102 -9.00 1.79 16.87
C GLY A 102 -8.75 0.99 15.58
N GLU A 103 -9.42 1.29 14.50
CA GLU A 103 -9.23 0.67 13.20
C GLU A 103 -7.94 1.17 12.53
N TYR A 104 -7.21 0.24 11.88
CA TYR A 104 -6.06 0.56 11.07
C TYR A 104 -6.46 0.62 9.60
N ILE A 105 -6.03 1.66 8.92
CA ILE A 105 -6.27 1.84 7.49
C ILE A 105 -4.96 1.95 6.72
N ALA A 106 -4.96 1.30 5.55
CA ALA A 106 -3.88 1.31 4.57
C ALA A 106 -4.12 2.45 3.57
N LEU A 107 -3.55 3.61 3.80
CA LEU A 107 -3.81 4.80 2.98
C LEU A 107 -3.45 4.60 1.51
N GLU A 108 -2.27 4.05 1.22
CA GLU A 108 -1.81 3.83 -0.16
C GLU A 108 -2.72 2.85 -0.93
N ARG A 109 -3.23 1.81 -0.27
CA ARG A 109 -4.16 0.86 -0.88
C ARG A 109 -5.49 1.53 -1.23
N LEU A 110 -6.02 2.36 -0.33
CA LEU A 110 -7.22 3.13 -0.60
C LEU A 110 -6.99 4.14 -1.73
N GLU A 111 -5.87 4.85 -1.72
CA GLU A 111 -5.50 5.76 -2.81
C GLU A 111 -5.45 5.05 -4.16
N SER A 112 -4.82 3.89 -4.23
CA SER A 112 -4.74 3.08 -5.46
C SER A 112 -6.12 2.68 -5.96
N THR A 113 -7.02 2.31 -5.04
CA THR A 113 -8.40 1.95 -5.39
C THR A 113 -9.18 3.13 -5.95
N TYR A 114 -9.09 4.29 -5.29
CA TYR A 114 -9.81 5.49 -5.75
C TYR A 114 -9.22 6.11 -7.03
N LYS A 115 -7.89 6.01 -7.23
CA LYS A 115 -7.24 6.45 -8.48
C LYS A 115 -7.68 5.65 -9.71
N ALA A 116 -8.25 4.46 -9.53
CA ALA A 116 -8.85 3.69 -10.62
C ALA A 116 -10.16 4.32 -11.16
N CYS A 117 -10.75 5.28 -10.45
CA CYS A 117 -11.93 5.99 -10.90
C CYS A 117 -11.60 6.93 -12.07
N ASN A 118 -12.41 6.85 -13.14
CA ASN A 118 -12.19 7.66 -14.36
C ASN A 118 -12.32 9.18 -14.13
N PHE A 119 -12.98 9.61 -13.05
CA PHE A 119 -13.14 11.02 -12.69
C PHE A 119 -12.00 11.56 -11.83
N VAL A 120 -11.10 10.71 -11.36
CA VAL A 120 -9.98 11.08 -10.51
C VAL A 120 -8.71 11.15 -11.35
N SER A 121 -8.08 12.32 -11.39
CA SER A 121 -6.77 12.52 -12.00
C SER A 121 -5.66 12.16 -11.01
N ASN A 122 -5.79 12.65 -9.78
CA ASN A 122 -4.91 12.31 -8.66
C ASN A 122 -5.67 12.44 -7.34
N LEU A 123 -5.13 11.80 -6.30
CA LEU A 123 -5.75 11.77 -4.98
C LEU A 123 -4.67 11.61 -3.92
N CYS A 124 -4.85 12.28 -2.81
CA CYS A 124 -4.08 12.11 -1.59
C CYS A 124 -5.03 11.88 -0.41
N LEU A 125 -4.82 10.80 0.34
CA LEU A 125 -5.54 10.54 1.57
C LEU A 125 -4.74 11.04 2.76
N VAL A 126 -5.42 11.72 3.66
CA VAL A 126 -4.85 12.19 4.93
C VAL A 126 -5.67 11.61 6.06
N ALA A 127 -4.99 11.04 7.04
CA ALA A 127 -5.60 10.55 8.26
C ALA A 127 -4.70 10.84 9.46
N SER A 128 -5.31 11.00 10.62
CA SER A 128 -4.61 11.13 11.90
C SER A 128 -5.24 10.20 12.93
N SER A 129 -4.51 9.92 14.00
CA SER A 129 -5.00 9.09 15.11
C SER A 129 -6.25 9.64 15.82
N ASP A 130 -6.50 10.93 15.69
CA ASP A 130 -7.63 11.60 16.30
C ASP A 130 -8.87 11.64 15.37
N ALA A 131 -8.67 11.34 14.09
CA ALA A 131 -9.73 11.37 13.10
C ALA A 131 -10.59 10.09 13.18
N LYS A 132 -11.90 10.25 13.02
CA LYS A 132 -12.83 9.11 12.90
C LYS A 132 -12.78 8.47 11.52
N GLN A 133 -12.43 9.23 10.49
CA GLN A 133 -12.39 8.80 9.09
C GLN A 133 -11.24 9.51 8.37
N PRO A 134 -10.66 8.89 7.33
CA PRO A 134 -9.69 9.55 6.48
C PRO A 134 -10.37 10.66 5.66
N MET A 135 -9.60 11.67 5.30
CA MET A 135 -10.01 12.75 4.41
C MET A 135 -9.29 12.57 3.07
N ALA A 136 -10.02 12.78 1.96
CA ALA A 136 -9.46 12.73 0.63
C ALA A 136 -9.33 14.15 0.06
N VAL A 137 -8.13 14.47 -0.46
CA VAL A 137 -7.92 15.61 -1.34
C VAL A 137 -7.88 15.07 -2.76
N VAL A 138 -8.87 15.41 -3.56
CA VAL A 138 -9.07 14.86 -4.92
C VAL A 138 -8.78 15.91 -5.96
N PHE A 139 -7.95 15.55 -6.96
CA PHE A 139 -7.81 16.31 -8.19
C PHE A 139 -8.69 15.65 -9.26
N PRO A 140 -9.78 16.29 -9.67
CA PRO A 140 -10.68 15.71 -10.67
C PRO A 140 -10.02 15.69 -12.05
N ARG A 141 -10.47 14.74 -12.89
CA ARG A 141 -10.17 14.72 -14.32
C ARG A 141 -11.25 15.53 -15.03
N GLU A 142 -10.93 16.77 -15.29
CA GLU A 142 -11.89 17.77 -15.76
C GLU A 142 -12.60 17.35 -17.06
N ASP A 143 -11.87 16.83 -18.04
CA ASP A 143 -12.42 16.41 -19.33
C ASP A 143 -13.49 15.33 -19.15
N ASN A 144 -13.21 14.32 -18.34
CA ASN A 144 -14.14 13.23 -18.09
C ASN A 144 -15.36 13.70 -17.26
N LEU A 145 -15.15 14.63 -16.32
CA LEU A 145 -16.22 15.19 -15.52
C LEU A 145 -17.19 15.99 -16.42
N ARG A 146 -16.68 16.85 -17.31
CA ARG A 146 -17.45 17.64 -18.24
C ARG A 146 -18.23 16.76 -19.23
N ALA A 147 -17.58 15.76 -19.81
CA ALA A 147 -18.24 14.80 -20.69
C ALA A 147 -19.42 14.09 -19.99
N ALA A 148 -19.22 13.64 -18.76
CA ALA A 148 -20.27 12.98 -17.99
C ALA A 148 -21.44 13.92 -17.63
N LEU A 149 -21.18 15.20 -17.41
CA LEU A 149 -22.24 16.20 -17.17
C LEU A 149 -23.06 16.45 -18.44
N GLU A 150 -22.42 16.52 -19.60
CA GLU A 150 -23.08 16.66 -20.89
C GLU A 150 -23.98 15.46 -21.22
N ASP A 151 -23.47 14.22 -20.98
CA ASP A 151 -24.23 12.99 -21.19
C ASP A 151 -25.45 12.86 -20.27
N ASN A 152 -25.37 13.40 -19.05
CA ASN A 152 -26.47 13.39 -18.07
C ASN A 152 -27.44 14.59 -18.21
N ASN A 153 -27.45 15.30 -19.34
CA ASN A 153 -28.27 16.47 -19.59
C ASN A 153 -28.06 17.66 -18.62
N LYS A 154 -26.93 17.74 -17.99
CA LYS A 154 -26.50 18.84 -17.11
C LYS A 154 -25.61 19.85 -17.86
N LYS A 155 -25.93 20.14 -19.12
CA LYS A 155 -25.13 21.02 -19.99
C LYS A 155 -24.96 22.42 -19.43
N ASP A 156 -25.95 22.92 -18.70
CA ASP A 156 -25.94 24.27 -18.14
C ASP A 156 -24.79 24.49 -17.14
N ILE A 157 -24.37 23.43 -16.45
CA ILE A 157 -23.30 23.50 -15.48
C ILE A 157 -21.94 22.97 -16.02
N ALA A 158 -21.96 22.24 -17.13
CA ALA A 158 -20.74 21.68 -17.72
C ALA A 158 -19.70 22.75 -18.16
N HIS A 159 -20.14 23.98 -18.37
CA HIS A 159 -19.29 25.12 -18.77
C HIS A 159 -18.81 25.98 -17.59
N LEU A 160 -19.24 25.68 -16.37
CA LEU A 160 -18.79 26.42 -15.19
C LEU A 160 -17.31 26.18 -14.90
N GLU A 161 -16.70 27.09 -14.14
CA GLU A 161 -15.34 26.87 -13.61
C GLU A 161 -15.32 25.64 -12.70
N LEU A 162 -14.18 24.93 -12.69
CA LEU A 162 -14.01 23.68 -11.92
C LEU A 162 -14.31 23.86 -10.43
N SER A 163 -13.95 25.01 -9.86
CA SER A 163 -14.28 25.38 -8.48
C SER A 163 -15.78 25.36 -8.20
N ASN A 164 -16.58 25.86 -9.12
CA ASN A 164 -18.03 25.90 -8.99
C ASN A 164 -18.65 24.51 -9.17
N LEU A 165 -18.10 23.69 -10.09
CA LEU A 165 -18.53 22.30 -10.27
C LEU A 165 -18.30 21.44 -9.02
N CYS A 166 -17.24 21.71 -8.27
CA CYS A 166 -16.93 20.97 -7.02
C CYS A 166 -17.86 21.36 -5.85
N HIS A 167 -18.57 22.46 -5.93
CA HIS A 167 -19.52 22.94 -4.90
C HIS A 167 -20.97 22.62 -5.21
N ASP A 168 -21.29 22.21 -6.42
CA ASP A 168 -22.66 21.81 -6.80
C ASP A 168 -23.01 20.44 -6.16
N LYS A 169 -24.23 20.31 -5.62
CA LYS A 169 -24.70 19.12 -4.88
C LYS A 169 -25.60 18.25 -5.72
#